data_ab8439368ea9bb5c57787542349c7fdd
#
_entry.id   ab8439368ea9bb5c57787542349c7fdd
#
_cell.length_a   1.000
_cell.length_b   1.000
_cell.length_c   1.000
_cell.angle_alpha   90.00
_cell.angle_beta   90.00
_cell.angle_gamma   90.00
#
_symmetry.space_group_name_H-M   'P 1'
#
loop_
_entity.id
_entity.type
_entity.pdbx_description
1 polymer ?
#
loop_
_entity_poly.entity_id
_entity_poly.type
_entity_poly.pdbx_seq_one_letter_code
_entity_poly.pdbx_strand_id
1 'polypeptide(L)'
;MPPVTEQTTWREAIPEGEAARLDALAKRLLGRGRLDGRPLHRKALAALHARFEVSEAPRDLRHGLFAEPGSYDAFVRFSSGAGQARNDRVPDVRGLAVKILGVTGPKVIPGLETATTQDFLAILSPTFPFKDPAAFVDIAVASRRGKLAVIGAVLRHYGPLGLFAALPRLQRTLDSSMRSLAERTYFTAVPLRLGPHAVKLRFRPMDVPPPVPPVGGPDALAVELQARVRVSPLSFRVEAQRFVDEARTPIEDPTVEWAERDAPWVALARLAIPAQTAESRAGRALAAYVERLSFDPWHALVEHRPLGVVMRARAVAYRHAVAAHGAISEVEVKPPSVVMA
;
A
#
# COMPACT_ATOMS: atom_id res chain seq x y z
N MET A 1 -5.34 23.38 17.30
CA MET A 1 -4.43 22.40 17.92
C MET A 1 -3.03 23.01 17.84
N PRO A 2 -2.20 22.93 18.88
CA PRO A 2 -0.82 23.36 18.78
C PRO A 2 -0.13 22.51 17.70
N PRO A 3 0.82 23.07 16.93
CA PRO A 3 1.65 22.28 16.04
C PRO A 3 2.29 21.17 16.85
N VAL A 4 2.37 19.98 16.26
CA VAL A 4 3.12 18.87 16.84
C VAL A 4 4.58 19.34 16.89
N THR A 5 4.98 19.86 18.05
CA THR A 5 6.32 20.34 18.29
C THR A 5 7.31 19.17 18.31
N GLU A 6 8.62 19.44 18.30
CA GLU A 6 9.77 18.51 18.31
C GLU A 6 9.73 17.35 19.33
N GLN A 7 8.67 17.21 20.11
CA GLN A 7 8.42 16.14 21.07
C GLN A 7 7.66 14.95 20.49
N THR A 8 7.41 14.89 19.19
CA THR A 8 6.80 13.70 18.58
C THR A 8 7.78 12.55 18.63
N THR A 9 7.33 11.50 19.30
CA THR A 9 8.13 10.31 19.68
C THR A 9 8.35 9.31 18.54
N TRP A 10 8.01 9.65 17.29
CA TRP A 10 8.27 8.73 16.19
C TRP A 10 9.74 8.64 15.81
N ARG A 11 10.19 7.44 15.62
CA ARG A 11 11.54 7.15 15.16
C ARG A 11 11.57 7.13 13.64
N GLU A 12 12.30 8.05 13.03
CA GLU A 12 12.45 8.12 11.58
C GLU A 12 13.52 7.17 11.05
N ALA A 13 14.58 6.95 11.79
CA ALA A 13 15.68 6.08 11.40
C ALA A 13 15.53 4.67 11.99
N ILE A 14 16.17 3.69 11.35
CA ILE A 14 16.34 2.36 11.92
C ILE A 14 17.30 2.49 13.12
N PRO A 15 16.91 2.07 14.34
CA PRO A 15 17.79 2.11 15.50
C PRO A 15 19.08 1.33 15.26
N GLU A 16 20.16 1.80 15.86
CA GLU A 16 21.42 1.08 15.84
C GLU A 16 21.25 -0.33 16.42
N GLY A 17 21.77 -1.34 15.74
CA GLY A 17 21.60 -2.76 16.10
C GLY A 17 20.33 -3.43 15.54
N GLU A 18 19.30 -2.71 15.12
CA GLU A 18 18.13 -3.31 14.47
C GLU A 18 18.38 -3.67 12.99
N ALA A 19 19.30 -3.01 12.31
CA ALA A 19 19.52 -3.18 10.87
C ALA A 19 19.83 -4.64 10.48
N ALA A 20 20.71 -5.31 11.23
CA ALA A 20 21.08 -6.71 10.97
C ALA A 20 19.88 -7.66 11.21
N ARG A 21 19.08 -7.41 12.24
CA ARG A 21 17.86 -8.19 12.53
C ARG A 21 16.85 -8.04 11.39
N LEU A 22 16.60 -6.81 10.95
CA LEU A 22 15.65 -6.52 9.85
C LEU A 22 16.13 -7.12 8.52
N ASP A 23 17.43 -7.09 8.25
CA ASP A 23 18.04 -7.72 7.09
C ASP A 23 17.84 -9.24 7.10
N ALA A 24 18.08 -9.90 8.24
CA ALA A 24 17.83 -11.33 8.40
C ALA A 24 16.34 -11.69 8.19
N LEU A 25 15.41 -10.88 8.71
CA LEU A 25 13.97 -11.05 8.51
C LEU A 25 13.59 -10.87 7.03
N ALA A 26 14.12 -9.87 6.35
CA ALA A 26 13.89 -9.64 4.93
C ALA A 26 14.37 -10.82 4.09
N LYS A 27 15.60 -11.30 4.29
CA LYS A 27 16.14 -12.48 3.61
C LYS A 27 15.30 -13.74 3.86
N ARG A 28 14.79 -13.91 5.07
CA ARG A 28 13.91 -15.02 5.42
C ARG A 28 12.55 -14.95 4.73
N LEU A 29 11.95 -13.75 4.65
CA LEU A 29 10.69 -13.52 3.95
C LEU A 29 10.80 -13.80 2.45
N LEU A 30 11.87 -13.31 1.85
CA LEU A 30 12.08 -13.38 0.40
C LEU A 30 12.61 -14.75 -0.07
N GLY A 31 13.32 -15.47 0.79
CA GLY A 31 14.05 -16.68 0.42
C GLY A 31 15.41 -16.36 -0.21
N ARG A 32 16.08 -17.39 -0.74
CA ARG A 32 17.39 -17.26 -1.40
C ARG A 32 17.24 -17.26 -2.92
N GLY A 33 17.98 -16.40 -3.60
CA GLY A 33 18.09 -16.38 -5.04
C GLY A 33 17.27 -15.28 -5.74
N ARG A 34 17.33 -15.29 -7.07
CA ARG A 34 16.57 -14.37 -7.92
C ARG A 34 15.08 -14.75 -7.85
N LEU A 35 14.24 -13.75 -7.68
CA LEU A 35 12.80 -13.94 -7.64
C LEU A 35 12.24 -13.88 -9.08
N ASP A 36 11.45 -14.88 -9.41
CA ASP A 36 10.60 -14.80 -10.60
C ASP A 36 9.34 -14.01 -10.25
N GLY A 37 9.43 -12.67 -10.32
CA GLY A 37 8.38 -11.72 -9.99
C GLY A 37 8.38 -11.28 -8.51
N ARG A 38 7.27 -10.69 -8.08
CA ARG A 38 7.14 -10.08 -6.75
C ARG A 38 7.04 -11.14 -5.64
N PRO A 39 7.72 -10.95 -4.50
CA PRO A 39 7.68 -11.90 -3.38
C PRO A 39 6.34 -11.92 -2.64
N LEU A 40 5.64 -10.80 -2.61
CA LEU A 40 4.28 -10.60 -2.10
C LEU A 40 3.51 -9.77 -3.11
N HIS A 41 2.18 -9.77 -3.00
CA HIS A 41 1.31 -9.10 -3.98
C HIS A 41 1.62 -9.52 -5.43
N ARG A 42 1.92 -10.82 -5.62
CA ARG A 42 2.37 -11.34 -6.91
C ARG A 42 1.30 -11.27 -7.99
N LYS A 43 0.04 -11.64 -7.66
CA LYS A 43 -1.07 -11.60 -8.61
C LYS A 43 -1.55 -10.17 -8.77
N ALA A 44 -1.30 -9.54 -9.93
CA ALA A 44 -2.00 -8.34 -10.33
C ALA A 44 -3.45 -8.67 -10.72
N LEU A 45 -4.38 -7.85 -10.24
CA LEU A 45 -5.81 -7.93 -10.59
C LEU A 45 -6.17 -6.90 -11.67
N ALA A 46 -5.49 -5.75 -11.63
CA ALA A 46 -5.48 -4.77 -12.71
C ALA A 46 -4.26 -3.86 -12.58
N ALA A 47 -3.77 -3.37 -13.71
CA ALA A 47 -2.81 -2.28 -13.82
C ALA A 47 -3.42 -1.23 -14.75
N LEU A 48 -3.61 -0.01 -14.26
CA LEU A 48 -4.42 1.00 -14.89
C LEU A 48 -3.69 2.35 -14.88
N HIS A 49 -3.93 3.16 -15.90
CA HIS A 49 -3.60 4.58 -15.88
C HIS A 49 -4.61 5.33 -15.01
N ALA A 50 -4.16 6.37 -14.33
CA ALA A 50 -4.97 7.22 -13.48
C ALA A 50 -4.45 8.65 -13.45
N ARG A 51 -5.27 9.56 -12.93
CA ARG A 51 -4.90 10.92 -12.55
C ARG A 51 -4.98 11.05 -11.03
N PHE A 52 -3.95 11.65 -10.45
CA PHE A 52 -3.95 12.01 -9.04
C PHE A 52 -4.13 13.53 -8.92
N GLU A 53 -5.31 13.94 -8.47
CA GLU A 53 -5.76 15.33 -8.46
C GLU A 53 -5.72 15.84 -7.02
N VAL A 54 -4.73 16.69 -6.70
CA VAL A 54 -4.61 17.32 -5.39
C VAL A 54 -5.63 18.44 -5.31
N SER A 55 -6.45 18.40 -4.26
CA SER A 55 -7.45 19.41 -3.94
C SER A 55 -6.88 20.45 -2.99
N GLU A 56 -7.59 21.54 -2.82
CA GLU A 56 -7.27 22.50 -1.77
C GLU A 56 -7.47 21.83 -0.38
N ALA A 57 -6.38 21.66 0.34
CA ALA A 57 -6.36 21.09 1.68
C ALA A 57 -6.33 22.19 2.77
N PRO A 58 -6.67 21.89 4.02
CA PRO A 58 -6.39 22.78 5.15
C PRO A 58 -4.91 23.19 5.17
N ARG A 59 -4.64 24.45 5.50
CA ARG A 59 -3.28 25.05 5.43
C ARG A 59 -2.21 24.23 6.15
N ASP A 60 -2.54 23.65 7.27
CA ASP A 60 -1.66 22.82 8.09
C ASP A 60 -1.37 21.42 7.52
N LEU A 61 -2.07 21.02 6.44
CA LEU A 61 -1.81 19.78 5.69
C LEU A 61 -1.20 20.04 4.30
N ARG A 62 -0.92 21.30 3.94
CA ARG A 62 -0.31 21.65 2.64
C ARG A 62 1.20 21.45 2.69
N HIS A 63 1.64 20.22 2.52
CA HIS A 63 3.05 19.85 2.53
C HIS A 63 3.37 18.86 1.42
N GLY A 64 4.56 18.96 0.87
CA GLY A 64 5.08 18.07 -0.17
C GLY A 64 4.15 18.00 -1.39
N LEU A 65 3.71 16.80 -1.77
CA LEU A 65 2.77 16.59 -2.87
C LEU A 65 1.45 17.36 -2.70
N PHE A 66 1.02 17.59 -1.45
CA PHE A 66 -0.25 18.26 -1.13
C PHE A 66 -0.08 19.76 -0.84
N ALA A 67 1.07 20.34 -1.14
CA ALA A 67 1.35 21.77 -0.88
C ALA A 67 0.41 22.69 -1.67
N GLU A 68 0.22 22.37 -2.95
CA GLU A 68 -0.62 23.14 -3.87
C GLU A 68 -1.56 22.23 -4.65
N PRO A 69 -2.75 22.70 -5.01
CA PRO A 69 -3.63 21.99 -5.95
C PRO A 69 -2.91 21.71 -7.27
N GLY A 70 -3.14 20.52 -7.81
CA GLY A 70 -2.49 20.12 -9.06
C GLY A 70 -2.98 18.75 -9.54
N SER A 71 -2.57 18.38 -10.74
CA SER A 71 -2.95 17.12 -11.36
C SER A 71 -1.72 16.42 -11.90
N TYR A 72 -1.58 15.15 -11.54
CA TYR A 72 -0.44 14.30 -11.86
C TYR A 72 -0.90 13.03 -12.56
N ASP A 73 -0.12 12.55 -13.52
CA ASP A 73 -0.31 11.21 -14.05
C ASP A 73 0.05 10.17 -13.00
N ALA A 74 -0.66 9.05 -13.00
CA ALA A 74 -0.38 7.98 -12.06
C ALA A 74 -0.62 6.60 -12.67
N PHE A 75 0.08 5.61 -12.12
CA PHE A 75 -0.20 4.20 -12.34
C PHE A 75 -0.83 3.62 -11.10
N VAL A 76 -1.87 2.82 -11.31
CA VAL A 76 -2.58 2.11 -10.24
C VAL A 76 -2.44 0.61 -10.46
N ARG A 77 -2.08 -0.10 -9.39
CA ARG A 77 -2.00 -1.55 -9.39
C ARG A 77 -2.87 -2.14 -8.28
N PHE A 78 -3.93 -2.85 -8.66
CA PHE A 78 -4.69 -3.70 -7.75
C PHE A 78 -4.06 -5.08 -7.69
N SER A 79 -4.01 -5.69 -6.50
CA SER A 79 -3.30 -6.98 -6.33
C SER A 79 -3.84 -7.82 -5.17
N SER A 80 -3.54 -9.12 -5.21
CA SER A 80 -3.70 -10.06 -4.10
C SER A 80 -2.38 -10.22 -3.34
N GLY A 81 -2.43 -10.24 -2.00
CA GLY A 81 -1.27 -10.15 -1.11
C GLY A 81 -0.33 -11.35 -1.13
N ALA A 82 -0.81 -12.53 -1.50
CA ALA A 82 0.00 -13.74 -1.50
C ALA A 82 1.23 -13.65 -2.43
N GLY A 83 2.30 -14.37 -2.06
CA GLY A 83 3.50 -14.54 -2.90
C GLY A 83 3.33 -15.53 -4.06
N GLN A 84 2.13 -16.07 -4.25
CA GLN A 84 1.75 -16.95 -5.35
C GLN A 84 0.41 -16.50 -5.92
N ALA A 85 0.24 -16.63 -7.23
CA ALA A 85 -1.07 -16.39 -7.85
C ALA A 85 -2.06 -17.46 -7.37
N ARG A 86 -3.17 -17.01 -6.78
CA ARG A 86 -4.23 -17.86 -6.25
C ARG A 86 -5.58 -17.47 -6.84
N ASN A 87 -6.55 -18.38 -6.71
CA ASN A 87 -7.94 -18.07 -7.03
C ASN A 87 -8.45 -16.92 -6.16
N ASP A 88 -9.17 -15.96 -6.76
CA ASP A 88 -9.68 -14.75 -6.09
C ASP A 88 -10.69 -15.05 -4.98
N ARG A 89 -11.30 -16.24 -4.98
CA ARG A 89 -12.19 -16.70 -3.90
C ARG A 89 -11.45 -17.12 -2.63
N VAL A 90 -10.14 -17.35 -2.72
CA VAL A 90 -9.32 -17.63 -1.53
C VAL A 90 -9.14 -16.33 -0.74
N PRO A 91 -9.45 -16.35 0.57
CA PRO A 91 -9.21 -15.19 1.43
C PRO A 91 -7.77 -14.69 1.33
N ASP A 92 -7.60 -13.41 1.03
CA ASP A 92 -6.28 -12.79 0.86
C ASP A 92 -6.35 -11.29 1.17
N VAL A 93 -5.22 -10.70 1.48
CA VAL A 93 -5.08 -9.25 1.58
C VAL A 93 -5.18 -8.65 0.17
N ARG A 94 -6.10 -7.72 -0.04
CA ARG A 94 -6.17 -7.00 -1.33
C ARG A 94 -5.46 -5.66 -1.17
N GLY A 95 -4.65 -5.33 -2.17
CA GLY A 95 -3.82 -4.12 -2.18
C GLY A 95 -4.15 -3.20 -3.33
N LEU A 96 -4.02 -1.91 -3.04
CA LEU A 96 -4.01 -0.81 -3.98
C LEU A 96 -2.65 -0.13 -3.88
N ALA A 97 -1.89 -0.10 -4.96
CA ALA A 97 -0.65 0.66 -5.05
C ALA A 97 -0.81 1.75 -6.11
N VAL A 98 -0.40 2.96 -5.75
CA VAL A 98 -0.47 4.14 -6.61
C VAL A 98 0.95 4.69 -6.75
N LYS A 99 1.43 4.82 -7.98
CA LYS A 99 2.67 5.52 -8.34
C LYS A 99 2.32 6.80 -9.06
N ILE A 100 2.64 7.94 -8.49
CA ILE A 100 2.36 9.28 -9.00
C ILE A 100 3.62 9.77 -9.70
N LEU A 101 3.47 10.34 -10.88
CA LEU A 101 4.56 10.81 -11.75
C LEU A 101 4.67 12.33 -11.71
N GLY A 102 5.87 12.86 -11.95
CA GLY A 102 6.11 14.31 -11.99
C GLY A 102 6.25 14.95 -10.60
N VAL A 103 6.39 14.16 -9.55
CA VAL A 103 6.55 14.66 -8.17
C VAL A 103 8.01 14.96 -7.89
N THR A 104 8.37 16.23 -7.93
CA THR A 104 9.73 16.74 -7.67
C THR A 104 9.95 17.11 -6.20
N GLY A 105 11.19 17.12 -5.75
CA GLY A 105 11.59 17.50 -4.41
C GLY A 105 12.51 16.47 -3.72
N PRO A 106 12.99 16.77 -2.51
CA PRO A 106 13.90 15.89 -1.78
C PRO A 106 13.28 14.51 -1.51
N LYS A 107 14.01 13.45 -1.85
CA LYS A 107 13.55 12.05 -1.68
C LYS A 107 14.13 11.41 -0.43
N VAL A 108 13.38 10.44 0.12
CA VAL A 108 13.81 9.70 1.32
C VAL A 108 14.97 8.76 1.03
N ILE A 109 14.97 8.11 -0.15
CA ILE A 109 16.00 7.12 -0.50
C ILE A 109 17.20 7.84 -1.10
N PRO A 110 18.40 7.76 -0.48
CA PRO A 110 19.63 8.33 -1.06
C PRO A 110 19.92 7.72 -2.44
N GLY A 111 20.37 8.57 -3.37
CA GLY A 111 20.63 8.18 -4.76
C GLY A 111 19.41 8.27 -5.68
N LEU A 112 18.24 8.66 -5.15
CA LEU A 112 17.02 8.89 -5.93
C LEU A 112 16.60 10.37 -5.97
N GLU A 113 17.53 11.30 -5.78
CA GLU A 113 17.26 12.74 -5.71
C GLU A 113 16.64 13.28 -7.02
N THR A 114 16.94 12.63 -8.15
CA THR A 114 16.41 13.01 -9.47
C THR A 114 15.12 12.25 -9.84
N ALA A 115 14.69 11.31 -9.00
CA ALA A 115 13.44 10.59 -9.24
C ALA A 115 12.23 11.52 -9.08
N THR A 116 11.29 11.41 -10.00
CA THR A 116 10.06 12.23 -10.02
C THR A 116 8.81 11.40 -9.70
N THR A 117 8.94 10.41 -8.82
CA THR A 117 7.83 9.52 -8.41
C THR A 117 7.51 9.66 -6.93
N GLN A 118 6.25 9.38 -6.58
CA GLN A 118 5.76 9.23 -5.22
C GLN A 118 4.85 8.02 -5.16
N ASP A 119 5.10 7.09 -4.22
CA ASP A 119 4.28 5.89 -4.09
C ASP A 119 3.41 5.94 -2.83
N PHE A 120 2.16 5.50 -2.97
CA PHE A 120 1.28 5.16 -1.85
C PHE A 120 0.80 3.72 -1.98
N LEU A 121 0.95 2.95 -0.90
CA LEU A 121 0.51 1.56 -0.83
C LEU A 121 -0.55 1.40 0.25
N ALA A 122 -1.67 0.82 -0.13
CA ALA A 122 -2.83 0.65 0.72
C ALA A 122 -3.40 -0.77 0.65
N ILE A 123 -4.05 -1.18 1.71
CA ILE A 123 -4.75 -2.47 1.85
C ILE A 123 -6.17 -2.24 2.37
N LEU A 124 -7.02 -3.27 2.35
CA LEU A 124 -8.42 -3.16 2.80
C LEU A 124 -8.60 -2.96 4.30
N SER A 125 -7.56 -3.17 5.10
CA SER A 125 -7.62 -3.03 6.56
C SER A 125 -7.07 -1.68 7.01
N PRO A 126 -7.74 -0.96 7.95
CA PRO A 126 -7.22 0.26 8.53
C PRO A 126 -6.03 0.02 9.49
N THR A 127 -5.75 -1.25 9.80
CA THR A 127 -4.67 -1.67 10.69
C THR A 127 -3.82 -2.76 10.06
N PHE A 128 -2.59 -2.86 10.53
CA PHE A 128 -1.72 -3.99 10.25
C PHE A 128 -1.94 -5.07 11.33
N PRO A 129 -2.01 -6.35 10.98
CA PRO A 129 -2.45 -7.36 11.95
C PRO A 129 -1.42 -7.68 13.04
N PHE A 130 -0.17 -7.27 12.88
CA PHE A 130 0.93 -7.61 13.78
C PHE A 130 1.76 -6.38 14.16
N LYS A 131 2.10 -6.27 15.44
CA LYS A 131 2.98 -5.20 15.94
C LYS A 131 4.45 -5.49 15.66
N ASP A 132 4.87 -6.74 15.82
CA ASP A 132 6.26 -7.16 15.59
C ASP A 132 6.50 -7.61 14.15
N PRO A 133 7.46 -7.00 13.43
CA PRO A 133 7.87 -7.46 12.10
C PRO A 133 8.30 -8.93 12.04
N ALA A 134 8.91 -9.49 13.11
CA ALA A 134 9.29 -10.88 13.16
C ALA A 134 8.07 -11.81 13.14
N ALA A 135 7.04 -11.47 13.91
CA ALA A 135 5.77 -12.20 13.88
C ALA A 135 5.14 -12.19 12.48
N PHE A 136 5.13 -11.03 11.82
CA PHE A 136 4.65 -10.93 10.44
C PHE A 136 5.42 -11.85 9.49
N VAL A 137 6.74 -11.81 9.53
CA VAL A 137 7.60 -12.64 8.65
C VAL A 137 7.36 -14.12 8.92
N ASP A 138 7.32 -14.55 10.18
CA ASP A 138 7.09 -15.95 10.55
C ASP A 138 5.74 -16.46 10.07
N ILE A 139 4.71 -15.66 10.24
CA ILE A 139 3.35 -16.00 9.80
C ILE A 139 3.24 -15.98 8.27
N ALA A 140 3.87 -15.02 7.60
CA ALA A 140 3.92 -14.96 6.13
C ALA A 140 4.67 -16.17 5.53
N VAL A 141 5.76 -16.60 6.15
CA VAL A 141 6.47 -17.83 5.75
C VAL A 141 5.65 -19.08 6.06
N ALA A 142 5.00 -19.13 7.23
CA ALA A 142 4.14 -20.24 7.63
C ALA A 142 2.92 -20.39 6.71
N SER A 143 2.37 -19.29 6.17
CA SER A 143 1.23 -19.30 5.26
C SER A 143 1.48 -20.09 3.95
N ARG A 144 2.74 -20.25 3.57
CA ARG A 144 3.16 -21.09 2.44
C ARG A 144 3.03 -22.59 2.73
N ARG A 145 3.00 -22.97 4.03
CA ARG A 145 2.91 -24.36 4.51
C ARG A 145 1.50 -24.76 4.93
N GLY A 146 0.57 -23.81 4.99
CA GLY A 146 -0.84 -24.06 5.29
C GLY A 146 -1.31 -23.56 6.66
N LYS A 147 -2.60 -23.76 6.93
CA LYS A 147 -3.29 -23.17 8.09
C LYS A 147 -2.72 -23.59 9.44
N LEU A 148 -2.34 -24.86 9.62
CA LEU A 148 -1.77 -25.35 10.89
C LEU A 148 -0.43 -24.71 11.20
N ALA A 149 0.41 -24.48 10.19
CA ALA A 149 1.67 -23.78 10.36
C ALA A 149 1.46 -22.32 10.77
N VAL A 150 0.43 -21.64 10.24
CA VAL A 150 0.05 -20.29 10.64
C VAL A 150 -0.37 -20.26 12.11
N ILE A 151 -1.24 -21.18 12.55
CA ILE A 151 -1.67 -21.29 13.94
C ILE A 151 -0.45 -21.51 14.86
N GLY A 152 0.47 -22.41 14.50
CA GLY A 152 1.71 -22.64 15.24
C GLY A 152 2.63 -21.41 15.33
N ALA A 153 2.72 -20.64 14.25
CA ALA A 153 3.48 -19.39 14.25
C ALA A 153 2.84 -18.31 15.14
N VAL A 154 1.52 -18.16 15.08
CA VAL A 154 0.78 -17.22 15.95
C VAL A 154 0.92 -17.61 17.42
N LEU A 155 0.76 -18.91 17.76
CA LEU A 155 0.94 -19.40 19.12
C LEU A 155 2.34 -19.15 19.67
N ARG A 156 3.38 -19.28 18.83
CA ARG A 156 4.76 -19.03 19.23
C ARG A 156 5.01 -17.57 19.61
N HIS A 157 4.42 -16.62 18.86
CA HIS A 157 4.64 -15.19 19.10
C HIS A 157 3.73 -14.58 20.17
N TYR A 158 2.51 -15.10 20.28
CA TYR A 158 1.45 -14.44 21.07
C TYR A 158 0.86 -15.33 22.17
N GLY A 159 1.25 -16.61 22.21
CA GLY A 159 0.66 -17.58 23.15
C GLY A 159 -0.82 -17.89 22.87
N PRO A 160 -1.46 -18.75 23.69
CA PRO A 160 -2.84 -19.15 23.48
C PRO A 160 -3.83 -17.97 23.63
N LEU A 161 -3.62 -17.07 24.59
CA LEU A 161 -4.49 -15.89 24.76
C LEU A 161 -4.33 -14.90 23.60
N GLY A 162 -3.11 -14.72 23.11
CA GLY A 162 -2.84 -13.86 21.95
C GLY A 162 -3.43 -14.40 20.64
N LEU A 163 -3.61 -15.71 20.52
CA LEU A 163 -4.28 -16.32 19.39
C LEU A 163 -5.73 -15.82 19.26
N PHE A 164 -6.47 -15.76 20.38
CA PHE A 164 -7.85 -15.25 20.40
C PHE A 164 -7.94 -13.77 19.97
N ALA A 165 -6.91 -12.98 20.28
CA ALA A 165 -6.85 -11.57 19.88
C ALA A 165 -6.38 -11.38 18.42
N ALA A 166 -5.49 -12.24 17.93
CA ALA A 166 -4.90 -12.14 16.58
C ALA A 166 -5.85 -12.67 15.49
N LEU A 167 -6.61 -13.72 15.76
CA LEU A 167 -7.52 -14.32 14.78
C LEU A 167 -8.57 -13.36 14.22
N PRO A 168 -9.32 -12.58 15.02
CA PRO A 168 -10.28 -11.62 14.48
C PRO A 168 -9.63 -10.52 13.65
N ARG A 169 -8.42 -10.08 14.03
CA ARG A 169 -7.66 -9.07 13.25
C ARG A 169 -7.24 -9.63 11.90
N LEU A 170 -6.74 -10.86 11.89
CA LEU A 170 -6.36 -11.55 10.66
C LEU A 170 -7.58 -11.79 9.75
N GLN A 171 -8.71 -12.20 10.31
CA GLN A 171 -9.95 -12.38 9.57
C GLN A 171 -10.47 -11.09 8.93
N ARG A 172 -10.40 -9.95 9.65
CA ARG A 172 -10.76 -8.63 9.10
C ARG A 172 -9.86 -8.21 7.93
N THR A 173 -8.60 -8.63 7.96
CA THR A 173 -7.63 -8.34 6.90
C THR A 173 -7.83 -9.24 5.68
N LEU A 174 -8.39 -10.45 5.88
CA LEU A 174 -8.62 -11.47 4.86
C LEU A 174 -10.10 -11.50 4.48
N ASP A 175 -10.52 -10.65 3.54
CA ASP A 175 -11.91 -10.64 3.08
C ASP A 175 -12.15 -11.72 2.01
N SER A 176 -13.02 -12.69 2.33
CA SER A 176 -13.46 -13.75 1.41
C SER A 176 -14.81 -13.47 0.73
N SER A 177 -15.55 -12.46 1.21
CA SER A 177 -16.90 -12.13 0.72
C SER A 177 -16.90 -11.07 -0.38
N MET A 178 -15.73 -10.53 -0.71
CA MET A 178 -15.59 -9.44 -1.66
C MET A 178 -16.02 -9.85 -3.08
N ARG A 179 -16.82 -8.98 -3.68
CA ARG A 179 -17.28 -9.13 -5.07
C ARG A 179 -16.71 -8.07 -6.00
N SER A 180 -16.30 -6.92 -5.48
CA SER A 180 -15.73 -5.80 -6.23
C SER A 180 -14.61 -5.11 -5.48
N LEU A 181 -13.52 -4.82 -6.19
CA LEU A 181 -12.41 -4.01 -5.70
C LEU A 181 -12.72 -2.52 -5.76
N ALA A 182 -13.60 -2.11 -6.67
CA ALA A 182 -14.00 -0.71 -6.88
C ALA A 182 -14.86 -0.15 -5.73
N GLU A 183 -15.52 -1.02 -4.96
CA GLU A 183 -16.45 -0.64 -3.89
C GLU A 183 -15.80 -0.59 -2.50
N ARG A 184 -14.49 -0.81 -2.42
CA ARG A 184 -13.78 -0.96 -1.13
C ARG A 184 -12.91 0.24 -0.81
N THR A 185 -12.85 0.56 0.47
CA THR A 185 -11.90 1.54 0.99
C THR A 185 -10.57 0.88 1.26
N TYR A 186 -9.48 1.52 0.83
CA TYR A 186 -8.11 1.07 1.04
C TYR A 186 -7.40 2.03 1.99
N PHE A 187 -6.57 1.51 2.89
CA PHE A 187 -5.88 2.25 3.92
C PHE A 187 -4.38 2.00 3.84
N THR A 188 -3.56 3.01 4.10
CA THR A 188 -2.11 2.79 4.26
C THR A 188 -1.80 1.89 5.45
N ALA A 189 -2.75 1.72 6.37
CA ALA A 189 -2.71 0.92 7.60
C ALA A 189 -1.65 1.37 8.61
N VAL A 190 -0.55 1.94 8.13
CA VAL A 190 0.57 2.47 8.91
C VAL A 190 0.78 3.94 8.57
N PRO A 191 1.27 4.75 9.52
CA PRO A 191 1.40 6.18 9.31
C PRO A 191 2.58 6.57 8.42
N LEU A 192 2.48 7.77 7.85
CA LEU A 192 3.53 8.50 7.17
C LEU A 192 3.55 9.96 7.64
N ARG A 193 4.62 10.67 7.37
CA ARG A 193 4.69 12.12 7.56
C ARG A 193 3.81 12.85 6.55
N LEU A 194 3.28 13.98 6.97
CA LEU A 194 2.73 15.01 6.11
C LEU A 194 3.22 16.36 6.68
N GLY A 195 4.38 16.79 6.22
CA GLY A 195 5.11 17.90 6.83
C GLY A 195 5.44 17.62 8.31
N PRO A 196 4.95 18.45 9.25
CA PRO A 196 5.17 18.26 10.68
C PRO A 196 4.21 17.25 11.33
N HIS A 197 3.25 16.70 10.58
CA HIS A 197 2.24 15.79 11.10
C HIS A 197 2.54 14.33 10.75
N ALA A 198 2.10 13.40 11.61
CA ALA A 198 1.94 12.01 11.23
C ALA A 198 0.49 11.77 10.81
N VAL A 199 0.29 11.07 9.69
CA VAL A 199 -1.04 10.79 9.15
C VAL A 199 -1.14 9.36 8.64
N LYS A 200 -2.35 8.80 8.67
CA LYS A 200 -2.73 7.65 7.84
C LYS A 200 -3.55 8.15 6.66
N LEU A 201 -3.43 7.51 5.50
CA LEU A 201 -4.26 7.81 4.34
C LEU A 201 -5.27 6.70 4.09
N ARG A 202 -6.43 7.08 3.54
CA ARG A 202 -7.38 6.15 2.93
C ARG A 202 -7.78 6.60 1.53
N PHE A 203 -8.10 5.62 0.71
CA PHE A 203 -8.69 5.77 -0.62
C PHE A 203 -10.13 5.26 -0.54
N ARG A 204 -11.09 6.15 -0.45
CA ARG A 204 -12.51 5.84 -0.29
C ARG A 204 -13.23 6.01 -1.62
N PRO A 205 -13.98 5.00 -2.11
CA PRO A 205 -14.77 5.15 -3.34
C PRO A 205 -15.69 6.36 -3.25
N MET A 206 -15.76 7.16 -4.32
CA MET A 206 -16.66 8.31 -4.40
C MET A 206 -17.96 7.92 -5.10
N ASP A 207 -17.84 7.54 -6.36
CA ASP A 207 -18.97 7.08 -7.14
C ASP A 207 -18.73 5.60 -7.45
N VAL A 208 -19.65 4.76 -7.02
CA VAL A 208 -19.56 3.33 -7.31
C VAL A 208 -20.35 3.08 -8.59
N PRO A 209 -19.67 2.71 -9.69
CA PRO A 209 -20.36 2.40 -10.93
C PRO A 209 -21.36 1.27 -10.76
N PRO A 210 -22.39 1.19 -11.61
CA PRO A 210 -23.35 0.08 -11.56
C PRO A 210 -22.66 -1.28 -11.50
N PRO A 211 -23.20 -2.25 -10.77
CA PRO A 211 -22.61 -3.57 -10.71
C PRO A 211 -22.60 -4.21 -12.10
N VAL A 212 -21.50 -4.86 -12.44
CA VAL A 212 -21.43 -5.72 -13.61
C VAL A 212 -21.98 -7.11 -13.26
N PRO A 213 -22.44 -7.90 -14.23
CA PRO A 213 -22.91 -9.26 -13.97
C PRO A 213 -21.89 -10.07 -13.17
N PRO A 214 -22.33 -10.94 -12.25
CA PRO A 214 -21.43 -11.76 -11.44
C PRO A 214 -20.50 -12.59 -12.33
N VAL A 215 -19.19 -12.47 -12.09
CA VAL A 215 -18.16 -13.21 -12.80
C VAL A 215 -17.74 -14.41 -11.97
N GLY A 216 -17.67 -15.58 -12.60
CA GLY A 216 -17.14 -16.79 -12.02
C GLY A 216 -15.66 -17.02 -12.35
N GLY A 217 -15.08 -18.06 -11.74
CA GLY A 217 -13.72 -18.49 -12.06
C GLY A 217 -12.63 -18.00 -11.10
N PRO A 218 -11.37 -18.38 -11.38
CA PRO A 218 -10.23 -18.11 -10.50
C PRO A 218 -9.80 -16.62 -10.50
N ASP A 219 -10.20 -15.85 -11.52
CA ASP A 219 -9.81 -14.45 -11.73
C ASP A 219 -11.03 -13.51 -11.64
N ALA A 220 -12.04 -13.89 -10.87
CA ALA A 220 -13.34 -13.22 -10.81
C ALA A 220 -13.22 -11.72 -10.46
N LEU A 221 -12.34 -11.35 -9.51
CA LEU A 221 -12.13 -9.95 -9.12
C LEU A 221 -11.42 -9.14 -10.20
N ALA A 222 -10.45 -9.75 -10.88
CA ALA A 222 -9.75 -9.09 -11.98
C ALA A 222 -10.71 -8.83 -13.15
N VAL A 223 -11.49 -9.82 -13.54
CA VAL A 223 -12.47 -9.73 -14.65
C VAL A 223 -13.57 -8.72 -14.31
N GLU A 224 -14.09 -8.74 -13.07
CA GLU A 224 -15.11 -7.76 -12.61
C GLU A 224 -14.59 -6.33 -12.69
N LEU A 225 -13.40 -6.08 -12.13
CA LEU A 225 -12.80 -4.75 -12.11
C LEU A 225 -12.54 -4.23 -13.54
N GLN A 226 -11.98 -5.07 -14.40
CA GLN A 226 -11.68 -4.70 -15.80
C GLN A 226 -12.95 -4.43 -16.58
N ALA A 227 -14.00 -5.25 -16.41
CA ALA A 227 -15.30 -5.01 -17.03
C ALA A 227 -15.92 -3.69 -16.56
N ARG A 228 -15.81 -3.37 -15.29
CA ARG A 228 -16.31 -2.13 -14.70
C ARG A 228 -15.58 -0.90 -15.24
N VAL A 229 -14.24 -0.93 -15.22
CA VAL A 229 -13.41 0.18 -15.72
C VAL A 229 -13.57 0.40 -17.23
N ARG A 230 -13.91 -0.63 -17.98
CA ARG A 230 -14.18 -0.49 -19.42
C ARG A 230 -15.39 0.39 -19.73
N VAL A 231 -16.41 0.36 -18.89
CA VAL A 231 -17.69 1.05 -19.15
C VAL A 231 -17.84 2.35 -18.36
N SER A 232 -17.10 2.52 -17.25
CA SER A 232 -17.25 3.69 -16.38
C SER A 232 -15.94 4.05 -15.67
N PRO A 233 -15.64 5.33 -15.49
CA PRO A 233 -14.51 5.75 -14.66
C PRO A 233 -14.72 5.34 -13.19
N LEU A 234 -13.62 5.15 -12.46
CA LEU A 234 -13.61 4.97 -11.02
C LEU A 234 -12.98 6.18 -10.35
N SER A 235 -13.46 6.53 -9.17
CA SER A 235 -12.88 7.61 -8.38
C SER A 235 -12.77 7.23 -6.93
N PHE A 236 -11.63 7.56 -6.33
CA PHE A 236 -11.40 7.40 -4.90
C PHE A 236 -11.03 8.76 -4.31
N ARG A 237 -11.70 9.16 -3.23
CA ARG A 237 -11.27 10.27 -2.40
C ARG A 237 -10.08 9.85 -1.57
N VAL A 238 -9.01 10.63 -1.62
CA VAL A 238 -7.83 10.45 -0.79
C VAL A 238 -7.98 11.33 0.43
N GLU A 239 -8.01 10.72 1.60
CA GLU A 239 -8.25 11.41 2.86
C GLU A 239 -7.15 11.07 3.85
N ALA A 240 -6.78 12.06 4.69
CA ALA A 240 -5.81 11.91 5.77
C ALA A 240 -6.49 11.89 7.12
N GLN A 241 -5.99 11.05 8.00
CA GLN A 241 -6.34 10.99 9.41
C GLN A 241 -5.10 11.35 10.23
N ARG A 242 -5.19 12.36 11.11
CA ARG A 242 -4.04 12.91 11.83
C ARG A 242 -3.74 12.15 13.11
N PHE A 243 -2.48 12.07 13.45
CA PHE A 243 -2.02 11.73 14.78
C PHE A 243 -2.53 12.75 15.81
N VAL A 244 -2.98 12.27 16.94
CA VAL A 244 -3.47 13.09 18.08
C VAL A 244 -2.53 12.91 19.28
N ASP A 245 -2.37 11.67 19.72
CA ASP A 245 -1.44 11.26 20.78
C ASP A 245 -1.20 9.74 20.73
N GLU A 246 -0.23 9.26 21.49
CA GLU A 246 0.17 7.84 21.51
C GLU A 246 -0.90 6.92 22.13
N ALA A 247 -1.84 7.43 22.92
CA ALA A 247 -2.88 6.61 23.53
C ALA A 247 -4.00 6.28 22.54
N ARG A 248 -4.39 7.25 21.68
CA ARG A 248 -5.52 7.14 20.75
C ARG A 248 -5.09 6.77 19.34
N THR A 249 -3.92 7.27 18.91
CA THR A 249 -3.44 7.16 17.55
C THR A 249 -1.95 6.74 17.49
N PRO A 250 -1.56 5.62 18.14
CA PRO A 250 -0.15 5.25 18.26
C PRO A 250 0.51 5.04 16.90
N ILE A 251 1.75 5.52 16.77
CA ILE A 251 2.56 5.39 15.55
C ILE A 251 3.30 4.06 15.52
N GLU A 252 3.85 3.63 16.65
CA GLU A 252 4.63 2.40 16.76
C GLU A 252 3.76 1.14 16.98
N ASP A 253 2.45 1.30 17.18
CA ASP A 253 1.51 0.18 17.25
C ASP A 253 0.52 0.17 16.07
N PRO A 254 0.84 -0.50 14.97
CA PRO A 254 0.00 -0.52 13.78
C PRO A 254 -1.26 -1.39 13.95
N THR A 255 -1.42 -2.10 15.06
CA THR A 255 -2.60 -2.93 15.33
C THR A 255 -3.78 -2.13 15.88
N VAL A 256 -3.54 -0.87 16.28
CA VAL A 256 -4.56 0.03 16.80
C VAL A 256 -5.19 0.81 15.64
N GLU A 257 -6.51 0.72 15.57
CA GLU A 257 -7.29 1.56 14.65
C GLU A 257 -7.43 2.96 15.25
N TRP A 258 -7.12 3.96 14.45
CA TRP A 258 -7.35 5.35 14.83
C TRP A 258 -8.84 5.66 14.66
N ALA A 259 -9.54 5.84 15.78
CA ALA A 259 -10.98 6.04 15.74
C ALA A 259 -11.33 7.39 15.11
N GLU A 260 -12.31 7.41 14.20
CA GLU A 260 -12.71 8.62 13.46
C GLU A 260 -13.24 9.74 14.38
N ARG A 261 -13.85 9.37 15.52
CA ARG A 261 -14.28 10.33 16.54
C ARG A 261 -13.11 11.11 17.18
N ASP A 262 -11.92 10.49 17.27
CA ASP A 262 -10.73 11.09 17.88
C ASP A 262 -9.87 11.80 16.82
N ALA A 263 -9.85 11.28 15.62
CA ALA A 263 -9.05 11.75 14.50
C ALA A 263 -9.91 11.69 13.21
N PRO A 264 -10.68 12.72 12.87
CA PRO A 264 -11.56 12.73 11.71
C PRO A 264 -10.74 12.75 10.40
N TRP A 265 -11.33 12.17 9.36
CA TRP A 265 -10.76 12.15 8.02
C TRP A 265 -10.91 13.49 7.31
N VAL A 266 -9.85 13.95 6.67
CA VAL A 266 -9.77 15.22 5.93
C VAL A 266 -9.39 14.93 4.48
N ALA A 267 -10.18 15.43 3.53
CA ALA A 267 -9.90 15.25 2.11
C ALA A 267 -8.63 16.02 1.68
N LEU A 268 -7.78 15.36 0.89
CA LEU A 268 -6.56 15.93 0.32
C LEU A 268 -6.54 15.89 -1.20
N ALA A 269 -7.06 14.82 -1.79
CA ALA A 269 -6.95 14.59 -3.22
C ALA A 269 -8.05 13.63 -3.72
N ARG A 270 -8.09 13.47 -5.04
CA ARG A 270 -8.87 12.47 -5.75
C ARG A 270 -7.95 11.62 -6.61
N LEU A 271 -8.12 10.31 -6.54
CA LEU A 271 -7.54 9.38 -7.51
C LEU A 271 -8.63 9.07 -8.54
N ALA A 272 -8.47 9.57 -9.76
CA ALA A 272 -9.41 9.37 -10.86
C ALA A 272 -8.83 8.35 -11.85
N ILE A 273 -9.53 7.26 -12.06
CA ILE A 273 -9.19 6.21 -13.03
C ILE A 273 -10.17 6.33 -14.19
N PRO A 274 -9.74 6.84 -15.35
CA PRO A 274 -10.63 6.99 -16.52
C PRO A 274 -11.11 5.64 -17.03
N ALA A 275 -12.22 5.63 -17.75
CA ALA A 275 -12.66 4.43 -18.46
C ALA A 275 -11.57 4.00 -19.45
N GLN A 276 -11.21 2.72 -19.39
CA GLN A 276 -10.13 2.18 -20.23
C GLN A 276 -10.29 0.66 -20.41
N THR A 277 -9.79 0.15 -21.53
CA THR A 277 -9.89 -1.26 -21.89
C THR A 277 -8.57 -1.98 -21.57
N ALA A 278 -8.53 -2.69 -20.44
CA ALA A 278 -7.32 -3.41 -19.97
C ALA A 278 -6.88 -4.50 -20.98
N GLU A 279 -7.81 -5.12 -21.69
CA GLU A 279 -7.53 -6.17 -22.68
C GLU A 279 -7.12 -5.64 -24.06
N SER A 280 -7.13 -4.32 -24.29
CA SER A 280 -6.61 -3.72 -25.51
C SER A 280 -5.09 -3.93 -25.64
N ARG A 281 -4.54 -3.69 -26.83
CA ARG A 281 -3.08 -3.71 -27.03
C ARG A 281 -2.38 -2.74 -26.08
N ALA A 282 -2.91 -1.52 -25.95
CA ALA A 282 -2.38 -0.50 -25.04
C ALA A 282 -2.51 -0.91 -23.57
N GLY A 283 -3.66 -1.44 -23.15
CA GLY A 283 -3.88 -1.92 -21.78
C GLY A 283 -2.93 -3.07 -21.40
N ARG A 284 -2.71 -4.04 -22.29
CA ARG A 284 -1.74 -5.11 -22.04
C ARG A 284 -0.30 -4.58 -21.98
N ALA A 285 0.06 -3.62 -22.82
CA ALA A 285 1.38 -2.98 -22.79
C ALA A 285 1.58 -2.21 -21.46
N LEU A 286 0.57 -1.49 -21.01
CA LEU A 286 0.57 -0.81 -19.73
C LEU A 286 0.73 -1.81 -18.57
N ALA A 287 -0.04 -2.89 -18.56
CA ALA A 287 0.06 -3.92 -17.52
C ALA A 287 1.47 -4.54 -17.47
N ALA A 288 2.04 -4.88 -18.60
CA ALA A 288 3.41 -5.40 -18.69
C ALA A 288 4.46 -4.37 -18.20
N TYR A 289 4.26 -3.09 -18.49
CA TYR A 289 5.12 -2.02 -18.00
C TYR A 289 5.01 -1.86 -16.47
N VAL A 290 3.80 -1.77 -15.94
CA VAL A 290 3.53 -1.62 -14.50
C VAL A 290 4.06 -2.80 -13.69
N GLU A 291 4.03 -4.02 -14.24
CA GLU A 291 4.63 -5.18 -13.56
C GLU A 291 6.15 -5.07 -13.42
N ARG A 292 6.84 -4.34 -14.28
CA ARG A 292 8.28 -4.08 -14.19
C ARG A 292 8.63 -2.94 -13.23
N LEU A 293 7.67 -2.11 -12.82
CA LEU A 293 7.91 -1.03 -11.86
C LEU A 293 8.06 -1.59 -10.43
N SER A 294 8.81 -0.92 -9.59
CA SER A 294 8.69 -1.09 -8.15
C SER A 294 7.49 -0.30 -7.62
N PHE A 295 6.90 -0.74 -6.52
CA PHE A 295 5.97 0.05 -5.73
C PHE A 295 6.44 -0.06 -4.29
N ASP A 296 7.00 1.02 -3.77
CA ASP A 296 7.66 1.05 -2.47
C ASP A 296 7.23 2.32 -1.72
N PRO A 297 6.65 2.23 -0.53
CA PRO A 297 6.24 3.40 0.23
C PRO A 297 7.41 4.33 0.60
N TRP A 298 8.65 3.89 0.45
CA TRP A 298 9.85 4.70 0.64
C TRP A 298 10.27 5.49 -0.60
N HIS A 299 9.71 5.20 -1.79
CA HIS A 299 9.77 6.10 -2.94
C HIS A 299 8.87 7.32 -2.68
N ALA A 300 9.33 8.18 -1.79
CA ALA A 300 8.56 9.27 -1.24
C ALA A 300 9.40 10.53 -1.08
N LEU A 301 8.73 11.68 -1.08
CA LEU A 301 9.31 12.93 -0.60
C LEU A 301 9.67 12.79 0.89
N VAL A 302 10.67 13.52 1.35
CA VAL A 302 11.05 13.58 2.77
C VAL A 302 9.86 13.99 3.64
N GLU A 303 9.01 14.88 3.15
CA GLU A 303 7.77 15.32 3.82
C GLU A 303 6.69 14.23 3.92
N HIS A 304 6.84 13.13 3.15
CA HIS A 304 5.94 11.97 3.16
C HIS A 304 6.63 10.70 3.65
N ARG A 305 7.70 10.85 4.42
CA ARG A 305 8.47 9.72 4.96
C ARG A 305 7.59 8.75 5.72
N PRO A 306 7.68 7.43 5.42
CA PRO A 306 7.00 6.40 6.20
C PRO A 306 7.45 6.36 7.66
N LEU A 307 6.51 6.08 8.58
CA LEU A 307 6.73 6.09 10.03
C LEU A 307 6.39 4.74 10.66
N GLY A 308 6.99 4.47 11.81
CA GLY A 308 6.72 3.31 12.65
C GLY A 308 7.54 2.06 12.33
N VAL A 309 7.55 1.12 13.27
CA VAL A 309 8.39 -0.09 13.25
C VAL A 309 8.17 -0.96 12.02
N VAL A 310 6.91 -1.11 11.57
CA VAL A 310 6.59 -1.90 10.37
C VAL A 310 7.18 -1.25 9.12
N MET A 311 7.15 0.08 9.03
CA MET A 311 7.71 0.78 7.87
C MET A 311 9.24 0.73 7.84
N ARG A 312 9.90 0.79 9.00
CA ARG A 312 11.37 0.56 9.08
C ARG A 312 11.74 -0.85 8.61
N ALA A 313 10.98 -1.87 9.02
CA ALA A 313 11.19 -3.24 8.52
C ALA A 313 10.93 -3.35 7.01
N ARG A 314 9.90 -2.68 6.50
CA ARG A 314 9.57 -2.64 5.07
C ARG A 314 10.69 -1.98 4.25
N ALA A 315 11.36 -0.94 4.75
CA ALA A 315 12.49 -0.31 4.06
C ALA A 315 13.56 -1.34 3.66
N VAL A 316 13.90 -2.24 4.57
CA VAL A 316 14.89 -3.29 4.31
C VAL A 316 14.32 -4.36 3.36
N ALA A 317 13.10 -4.82 3.61
CA ALA A 317 12.46 -5.85 2.79
C ALA A 317 12.26 -5.41 1.33
N TYR A 318 11.82 -4.16 1.11
CA TYR A 318 11.61 -3.63 -0.24
C TYR A 318 12.92 -3.45 -0.99
N ARG A 319 14.00 -2.99 -0.35
CA ARG A 319 15.34 -2.89 -0.96
C ARG A 319 15.78 -4.23 -1.53
N HIS A 320 15.67 -5.30 -0.74
CA HIS A 320 15.98 -6.66 -1.21
C HIS A 320 15.03 -7.13 -2.32
N ALA A 321 13.73 -6.85 -2.19
CA ALA A 321 12.73 -7.26 -3.17
C ALA A 321 12.93 -6.58 -4.53
N VAL A 322 13.22 -5.28 -4.56
CA VAL A 322 13.52 -4.51 -5.78
C VAL A 322 14.77 -5.05 -6.47
N ALA A 323 15.84 -5.28 -5.71
CA ALA A 323 17.08 -5.85 -6.24
C ALA A 323 16.86 -7.26 -6.83
N ALA A 324 16.11 -8.12 -6.13
CA ALA A 324 15.84 -9.48 -6.56
C ALA A 324 14.88 -9.57 -7.77
N HIS A 325 13.94 -8.61 -7.89
CA HIS A 325 12.99 -8.55 -9.00
C HIS A 325 13.57 -7.88 -10.26
N GLY A 326 14.62 -7.07 -10.14
CA GLY A 326 15.20 -6.30 -11.25
C GLY A 326 14.20 -5.27 -11.80
N ALA A 327 13.54 -4.53 -10.91
CA ALA A 327 12.59 -3.50 -11.27
C ALA A 327 13.26 -2.34 -12.03
N ILE A 328 12.48 -1.62 -12.84
CA ILE A 328 12.91 -0.39 -13.50
C ILE A 328 13.35 0.63 -12.42
N SER A 329 14.48 1.28 -12.65
CA SER A 329 14.98 2.36 -11.79
C SER A 329 13.96 3.49 -11.67
N GLU A 330 13.76 4.04 -10.48
CA GLU A 330 12.79 5.12 -10.24
C GLU A 330 13.06 6.39 -11.06
N VAL A 331 14.32 6.66 -11.42
CA VAL A 331 14.68 7.80 -12.27
C VAL A 331 14.32 7.59 -13.75
N GLU A 332 14.07 6.35 -14.15
CA GLU A 332 13.72 5.97 -15.53
C GLU A 332 12.21 5.78 -15.74
N VAL A 333 11.40 5.92 -14.68
CA VAL A 333 9.95 5.76 -14.79
C VAL A 333 9.35 6.88 -15.63
N LYS A 334 8.81 6.52 -16.77
CA LYS A 334 8.14 7.45 -17.71
C LYS A 334 6.82 6.82 -18.20
N PRO A 335 5.82 7.65 -18.54
CA PRO A 335 4.63 7.14 -19.21
C PRO A 335 5.05 6.43 -20.51
N PRO A 336 4.63 5.20 -20.77
CA PRO A 336 4.89 4.56 -22.05
C PRO A 336 4.16 5.31 -23.15
N SER A 337 4.83 5.56 -24.28
CA SER A 337 4.30 6.31 -25.43
C SER A 337 2.98 5.77 -25.99
N VAL A 338 2.68 4.50 -25.75
CA VAL A 338 1.45 3.82 -26.19
C VAL A 338 0.23 4.15 -25.29
N VAL A 339 0.45 4.74 -24.11
CA VAL A 339 -0.62 5.08 -23.16
C VAL A 339 -1.09 6.53 -23.33
N MET A 340 -0.30 7.35 -24.03
CA MET A 340 -0.58 8.78 -24.29
C MET A 340 -1.31 9.01 -25.61
N ALA A 341 -1.60 7.97 -26.38
CA ALA A 341 -2.38 7.96 -27.60
C ALA A 341 -3.75 7.30 -27.37
#